data_aa2b869294058c777f9b5d0d781f4477
#
_entry.id   aa2b869294058c777f9b5d0d781f4477
#
_cell.length_a   1.000
_cell.length_b   1.000
_cell.length_c   1.000
_cell.angle_alpha   90.00
_cell.angle_beta   90.00
_cell.angle_gamma   90.00
#
_symmetry.space_group_name_H-M   'P 1'
#
loop_
_entity.id
_entity.type
_entity.pdbx_description
1 polymer ?
#
loop_
_entity_poly.entity_id
_entity_poly.type
_entity_poly.pdbx_seq_one_letter_code
_entity_poly.pdbx_strand_id
1 'polypeptide(L)'
;MMNRNLLRAAAAMAVTLFTFLAQPAAAAEPVPPAQLPRLIDSGTFPTGHIQGIAVDTEHRYIYYSYTTMLVKADMQGRVVGTVTGLVGHLGSLTFNAEDGRVYGSLEYKNDAIGRGILAASGHEGEINEGFYVVIFDVDRITRTDMSAERDGVMTAVFIGDILRDYTATVRTEQGERQHRFGCSGFDGITFGPRFGRTGGHRYLTLSYGIYDDTTRTDNDYQVLLQYDTRRWRRYEAPLSQSAMHRNGPEHPDGRYFVFTGNTAYGVQNLCYDDATKRWYMAVYYGQKPQYPNYTLFAVDAASRPVKSALRGVPYVGRENVLPLSDTGVEDKATGIRGWHFPYGSTGLCAIGDVYFYISHHYVENKRQGSRIRLYRWTGSAEHPFEQVR
;
A
#
# COMPACT_ATOMS: atom_id res chain seq x y z
N MET A 1 -0.81 -9.21 98.64
CA MET A 1 -2.05 -8.48 98.57
C MET A 1 -2.27 -7.99 97.13
N MET A 2 -3.41 -8.40 96.66
CA MET A 2 -4.13 -7.99 95.44
C MET A 2 -3.39 -7.96 94.07
N ASN A 3 -3.65 -9.00 93.34
CA ASN A 3 -3.50 -9.22 91.92
C ASN A 3 -4.56 -8.40 91.11
N ARG A 4 -4.16 -7.74 90.02
CA ARG A 4 -5.10 -7.27 89.04
C ARG A 4 -4.65 -7.67 87.68
N ASN A 5 -5.26 -8.71 87.14
CA ASN A 5 -5.19 -9.12 85.76
C ASN A 5 -5.93 -8.10 84.85
N LEU A 6 -5.27 -7.57 83.84
CA LEU A 6 -5.88 -6.86 82.73
C LEU A 6 -5.79 -7.73 81.48
N LEU A 7 -6.93 -8.30 81.05
CA LEU A 7 -7.11 -8.90 79.75
C LEU A 7 -7.08 -7.80 78.67
N ARG A 8 -6.18 -7.96 77.71
CA ARG A 8 -6.24 -7.19 76.46
C ARG A 8 -6.85 -8.11 75.39
N ALA A 9 -8.07 -7.78 74.91
CA ALA A 9 -8.68 -8.33 73.73
C ALA A 9 -8.08 -7.67 72.50
N ALA A 10 -7.39 -8.45 71.67
CA ALA A 10 -6.96 -7.98 70.36
C ALA A 10 -8.06 -8.35 69.33
N ALA A 11 -8.73 -7.33 68.79
CA ALA A 11 -9.64 -7.47 67.66
C ALA A 11 -8.79 -7.56 66.35
N ALA A 12 -8.75 -8.74 65.71
CA ALA A 12 -8.18 -8.91 64.40
C ALA A 12 -9.20 -8.47 63.35
N MET A 13 -8.93 -7.37 62.70
CA MET A 13 -9.71 -6.86 61.59
C MET A 13 -9.19 -7.52 60.29
N ALA A 14 -9.91 -8.50 59.74
CA ALA A 14 -9.62 -9.16 58.48
C ALA A 14 -10.02 -8.20 57.35
N VAL A 15 -9.04 -7.58 56.70
CA VAL A 15 -9.25 -6.83 55.45
C VAL A 15 -9.27 -7.83 54.30
N THR A 16 -10.46 -8.17 53.80
CA THR A 16 -10.61 -8.94 52.57
C THR A 16 -10.33 -8.07 51.39
N LEU A 17 -9.15 -8.21 50.81
CA LEU A 17 -8.79 -7.57 49.53
C LEU A 17 -9.54 -8.30 48.40
N PHE A 18 -10.61 -7.71 47.87
CA PHE A 18 -11.21 -8.13 46.61
C PHE A 18 -10.31 -7.66 45.46
N THR A 19 -9.45 -8.52 44.95
CA THR A 19 -8.78 -8.32 43.67
C THR A 19 -9.80 -8.52 42.56
N PHE A 20 -10.32 -7.42 41.99
CA PHE A 20 -11.01 -7.47 40.71
C PHE A 20 -9.96 -7.82 39.64
N LEU A 21 -9.90 -9.10 39.26
CA LEU A 21 -9.27 -9.49 37.99
C LEU A 21 -10.16 -8.94 36.89
N ALA A 22 -9.72 -7.83 36.28
CA ALA A 22 -10.29 -7.38 35.04
C ALA A 22 -10.13 -8.50 34.00
N GLN A 23 -11.22 -9.16 33.65
CA GLN A 23 -11.23 -10.07 32.51
C GLN A 23 -10.86 -9.24 31.28
N PRO A 24 -9.86 -9.70 30.46
CA PRO A 24 -9.64 -9.07 29.18
C PRO A 24 -10.95 -9.10 28.40
N ALA A 25 -11.41 -7.94 27.94
CA ALA A 25 -12.56 -7.88 27.06
C ALA A 25 -12.30 -8.84 25.90
N ALA A 26 -13.19 -9.79 25.67
CA ALA A 26 -13.10 -10.66 24.52
C ALA A 26 -13.03 -9.77 23.28
N ALA A 27 -12.00 -9.95 22.43
CA ALA A 27 -11.90 -9.25 21.17
C ALA A 27 -13.21 -9.49 20.41
N ALA A 28 -13.86 -8.40 19.99
CA ALA A 28 -15.08 -8.52 19.22
C ALA A 28 -14.76 -9.29 17.93
N GLU A 29 -15.61 -10.25 17.57
CA GLU A 29 -15.47 -10.96 16.30
C GLU A 29 -15.46 -9.95 15.14
N PRO A 30 -14.59 -10.13 14.13
CA PRO A 30 -14.56 -9.24 12.97
C PRO A 30 -15.92 -9.19 12.28
N VAL A 31 -16.37 -8.01 11.89
CA VAL A 31 -17.62 -7.86 11.14
C VAL A 31 -17.49 -8.54 9.79
N PRO A 32 -18.39 -9.47 9.42
CA PRO A 32 -18.34 -10.13 8.11
C PRO A 32 -18.38 -9.11 6.96
N PRO A 33 -17.59 -9.28 5.89
CA PRO A 33 -17.51 -8.31 4.79
C PRO A 33 -18.86 -7.92 4.19
N ALA A 34 -19.80 -8.86 4.07
CA ALA A 34 -21.14 -8.60 3.55
C ALA A 34 -21.99 -7.66 4.43
N GLN A 35 -21.63 -7.47 5.70
CA GLN A 35 -22.32 -6.59 6.66
C GLN A 35 -21.63 -5.23 6.83
N LEU A 36 -20.47 -5.03 6.19
CA LEU A 36 -19.75 -3.77 6.24
C LEU A 36 -20.51 -2.65 5.51
N PRO A 37 -20.23 -1.36 5.84
CA PRO A 37 -20.83 -0.23 5.17
C PRO A 37 -20.66 -0.30 3.65
N ARG A 38 -21.74 -0.10 2.90
CA ARG A 38 -21.71 -0.11 1.43
C ARG A 38 -21.07 1.14 0.83
N LEU A 39 -21.02 2.20 1.62
CA LEU A 39 -20.43 3.49 1.29
C LEU A 39 -19.80 4.08 2.55
N ILE A 40 -18.55 4.50 2.43
CA ILE A 40 -17.84 5.30 3.43
C ILE A 40 -17.37 6.57 2.71
N ASP A 41 -17.76 7.74 3.20
CA ASP A 41 -17.25 9.01 2.69
C ASP A 41 -16.06 9.44 3.55
N SER A 42 -14.92 9.69 2.93
CA SER A 42 -13.71 10.12 3.63
C SER A 42 -13.79 11.54 4.19
N GLY A 43 -14.80 12.32 3.77
CA GLY A 43 -14.73 13.76 3.86
C GLY A 43 -13.72 14.36 2.87
N THR A 44 -13.42 15.65 3.01
CA THR A 44 -12.50 16.36 2.10
C THR A 44 -11.33 16.99 2.82
N PHE A 45 -10.14 16.95 2.20
CA PHE A 45 -8.89 17.43 2.76
C PHE A 45 -8.17 18.41 1.81
N PRO A 46 -7.45 19.43 2.35
CA PRO A 46 -6.70 20.42 1.55
C PRO A 46 -5.31 19.86 1.18
N THR A 47 -5.26 18.80 0.39
CA THR A 47 -4.05 18.07 0.01
C THR A 47 -4.18 17.58 -1.43
N GLY A 48 -3.18 16.84 -1.96
CA GLY A 48 -3.30 16.13 -3.22
C GLY A 48 -4.38 15.02 -3.16
N HIS A 49 -4.70 14.42 -4.29
CA HIS A 49 -5.76 13.41 -4.36
C HIS A 49 -5.44 12.16 -3.53
N ILE A 50 -6.44 11.33 -3.29
CA ILE A 50 -6.28 10.05 -2.62
C ILE A 50 -5.45 9.10 -3.49
N GLN A 51 -4.53 8.37 -2.85
CA GLN A 51 -3.57 7.48 -3.49
C GLN A 51 -3.85 6.01 -3.16
N GLY A 52 -4.40 5.72 -1.99
CA GLY A 52 -4.67 4.36 -1.55
C GLY A 52 -5.53 4.28 -0.30
N ILE A 53 -5.99 3.08 -0.04
CA ILE A 53 -6.77 2.73 1.16
C ILE A 53 -6.26 1.44 1.78
N ALA A 54 -6.37 1.33 3.10
CA ALA A 54 -6.18 0.09 3.83
C ALA A 54 -7.27 -0.06 4.89
N VAL A 55 -7.61 -1.30 5.25
CA VAL A 55 -8.58 -1.61 6.29
C VAL A 55 -7.93 -2.60 7.25
N ASP A 56 -8.12 -2.44 8.55
CA ASP A 56 -7.61 -3.39 9.53
C ASP A 56 -8.37 -4.74 9.46
N THR A 57 -7.75 -5.80 9.98
CA THR A 57 -8.33 -7.15 9.92
C THR A 57 -9.60 -7.34 10.74
N GLU A 58 -9.85 -6.44 11.70
CA GLU A 58 -11.06 -6.46 12.51
C GLU A 58 -12.15 -5.57 11.94
N HIS A 59 -11.87 -4.90 10.80
CA HIS A 59 -12.76 -3.99 10.11
C HIS A 59 -13.29 -2.86 11.00
N ARG A 60 -12.44 -2.34 11.89
CA ARG A 60 -12.80 -1.22 12.79
C ARG A 60 -12.39 0.13 12.23
N TYR A 61 -11.29 0.16 11.51
CA TYR A 61 -10.71 1.37 10.96
C TYR A 61 -10.38 1.22 9.49
N ILE A 62 -10.56 2.32 8.77
CA ILE A 62 -10.09 2.51 7.40
C ILE A 62 -9.06 3.63 7.39
N TYR A 63 -8.03 3.45 6.59
CA TYR A 63 -6.93 4.39 6.43
C TYR A 63 -6.91 4.88 5.00
N TYR A 64 -6.69 6.17 4.82
CA TYR A 64 -6.57 6.81 3.51
C TYR A 64 -5.21 7.47 3.40
N SER A 65 -4.47 7.22 2.33
CA SER A 65 -3.36 8.07 1.94
C SER A 65 -3.82 9.13 0.97
N TYR A 66 -3.55 10.34 1.32
CA TYR A 66 -3.53 11.47 0.39
C TYR A 66 -2.08 11.83 0.13
N THR A 67 -1.77 12.52 -0.96
CA THR A 67 -0.39 12.77 -1.41
C THR A 67 0.60 13.14 -0.28
N THR A 68 0.18 13.90 0.73
CA THR A 68 1.05 14.36 1.82
C THR A 68 0.49 14.09 3.22
N MET A 69 -0.51 13.21 3.33
CA MET A 69 -1.20 12.97 4.59
C MET A 69 -1.75 11.56 4.69
N LEU A 70 -1.66 10.96 5.89
CA LEU A 70 -2.45 9.79 6.26
C LEU A 70 -3.66 10.21 7.08
N VAL A 71 -4.81 9.61 6.80
CA VAL A 71 -6.05 9.77 7.58
C VAL A 71 -6.47 8.43 8.14
N LYS A 72 -6.74 8.36 9.44
CA LYS A 72 -7.40 7.24 10.12
C LYS A 72 -8.84 7.61 10.39
N ALA A 73 -9.78 6.81 9.93
CA ALA A 73 -11.21 6.99 10.18
C ALA A 73 -11.85 5.68 10.66
N ASP A 74 -12.99 5.77 11.33
CA ASP A 74 -13.82 4.60 11.59
C ASP A 74 -14.60 4.18 10.33
N MET A 75 -15.29 3.04 10.40
CA MET A 75 -16.04 2.51 9.27
C MET A 75 -17.30 3.34 8.92
N GLN A 76 -17.62 4.37 9.69
CA GLN A 76 -18.64 5.38 9.39
C GLN A 76 -18.07 6.64 8.73
N GLY A 77 -16.74 6.66 8.48
CA GLY A 77 -16.05 7.81 7.88
C GLY A 77 -15.69 8.92 8.87
N ARG A 78 -15.91 8.74 10.18
CA ARG A 78 -15.54 9.74 11.19
C ARG A 78 -14.03 9.69 11.40
N VAL A 79 -13.37 10.82 11.20
CA VAL A 79 -11.92 10.95 11.37
C VAL A 79 -11.55 10.73 12.84
N VAL A 80 -10.66 9.80 13.09
CA VAL A 80 -10.05 9.50 14.40
C VAL A 80 -8.76 10.29 14.59
N GLY A 81 -7.96 10.39 13.52
CA GLY A 81 -6.72 11.15 13.55
C GLY A 81 -6.09 11.28 12.17
N THR A 82 -5.12 12.17 12.05
CA THR A 82 -4.36 12.38 10.82
C THR A 82 -2.87 12.51 11.12
N VAL A 83 -2.03 12.07 10.16
CA VAL A 83 -0.59 12.32 10.17
C VAL A 83 -0.27 13.23 9.00
N THR A 84 0.35 14.37 9.30
CA THR A 84 0.65 15.45 8.36
C THR A 84 2.14 15.83 8.37
N GLY A 85 2.52 16.79 7.52
CA GLY A 85 3.89 17.28 7.44
C GLY A 85 4.80 16.45 6.55
N LEU A 86 4.25 15.59 5.69
CA LEU A 86 5.01 14.94 4.63
C LEU A 86 5.21 15.91 3.47
N VAL A 87 6.45 15.99 2.96
CA VAL A 87 6.81 16.77 1.76
C VAL A 87 7.18 15.87 0.58
N GLY A 88 7.06 14.54 0.77
CA GLY A 88 7.15 13.52 -0.27
C GLY A 88 5.77 13.04 -0.72
N HIS A 89 5.74 12.21 -1.76
CA HIS A 89 4.54 11.60 -2.30
C HIS A 89 4.22 10.31 -1.52
N LEU A 90 3.20 10.36 -0.66
CA LEU A 90 2.63 9.17 -0.02
C LEU A 90 1.67 8.48 -1.00
N GLY A 91 2.04 7.29 -1.46
CA GLY A 91 1.26 6.49 -2.41
C GLY A 91 0.28 5.52 -1.73
N SER A 92 0.19 4.29 -2.23
CA SER A 92 -0.74 3.27 -1.74
C SER A 92 -0.43 2.79 -0.33
N LEU A 93 -1.41 2.15 0.30
CA LEU A 93 -1.35 1.63 1.67
C LEU A 93 -1.67 0.14 1.73
N THR A 94 -1.14 -0.52 2.75
CA THR A 94 -1.57 -1.86 3.15
C THR A 94 -1.52 -2.03 4.67
N PHE A 95 -2.47 -2.75 5.24
CA PHE A 95 -2.46 -3.14 6.65
C PHE A 95 -1.72 -4.46 6.81
N ASN A 96 -0.83 -4.56 7.80
CA ASN A 96 -0.16 -5.80 8.15
C ASN A 96 -0.84 -6.43 9.38
N ALA A 97 -1.52 -7.56 9.15
CA ALA A 97 -2.20 -8.31 10.21
C ALA A 97 -1.23 -8.93 11.24
N GLU A 98 0.05 -9.13 10.89
CA GLU A 98 1.03 -9.74 11.79
C GLU A 98 1.50 -8.78 12.90
N ASP A 99 1.51 -7.46 12.63
CA ASP A 99 2.01 -6.46 13.58
C ASP A 99 1.05 -5.30 13.86
N GLY A 100 -0.14 -5.29 13.23
CA GLY A 100 -1.19 -4.30 13.46
C GLY A 100 -0.87 -2.90 12.91
N ARG A 101 0.10 -2.77 12.00
CA ARG A 101 0.57 -1.49 11.46
C ARG A 101 0.15 -1.28 10.01
N VAL A 102 0.10 -0.03 9.58
CA VAL A 102 -0.12 0.34 8.18
C VAL A 102 1.20 0.69 7.52
N TYR A 103 1.44 0.09 6.37
CA TYR A 103 2.60 0.29 5.52
C TYR A 103 2.19 1.09 4.29
N GLY A 104 3.01 2.05 3.88
CA GLY A 104 2.77 2.89 2.70
C GLY A 104 4.01 3.14 1.88
N SER A 105 3.86 3.42 0.60
CA SER A 105 4.94 3.91 -0.25
C SER A 105 5.15 5.40 -0.02
N LEU A 106 6.40 5.84 0.12
CA LEU A 106 6.74 7.27 0.23
C LEU A 106 7.93 7.58 -0.67
N GLU A 107 7.76 8.58 -1.53
CA GLU A 107 8.74 8.95 -2.53
C GLU A 107 9.15 10.40 -2.42
N TYR A 108 10.45 10.62 -2.63
CA TYR A 108 11.05 11.93 -2.82
C TYR A 108 11.75 11.93 -4.17
N LYS A 109 11.23 12.66 -5.14
CA LYS A 109 11.69 12.68 -6.52
C LYS A 109 11.95 14.10 -7.01
N ASN A 110 13.04 14.31 -7.68
CA ASN A 110 13.32 15.60 -8.30
C ASN A 110 12.74 15.71 -9.73
N ASP A 111 11.52 15.23 -9.90
CA ASP A 111 10.73 15.38 -11.13
C ASP A 111 9.66 16.47 -10.98
N ALA A 112 8.83 16.65 -12.00
CA ALA A 112 7.76 17.66 -11.98
C ALA A 112 6.75 17.43 -10.84
N ILE A 113 6.46 16.16 -10.53
CA ILE A 113 5.52 15.79 -9.48
C ILE A 113 6.11 16.11 -8.10
N GLY A 114 7.33 15.65 -7.82
CA GLY A 114 8.01 15.90 -6.55
C GLY A 114 8.22 17.39 -6.28
N ARG A 115 8.67 18.15 -7.28
CA ARG A 115 8.79 19.61 -7.17
C ARG A 115 7.46 20.30 -6.93
N GLY A 116 6.37 19.83 -7.57
CA GLY A 116 5.02 20.33 -7.32
C GLY A 116 4.54 20.09 -5.90
N ILE A 117 4.82 18.91 -5.33
CA ILE A 117 4.49 18.57 -3.94
C ILE A 117 5.29 19.44 -2.96
N LEU A 118 6.60 19.59 -3.18
CA LEU A 118 7.46 20.42 -2.34
C LEU A 118 6.96 21.87 -2.29
N ALA A 119 6.69 22.46 -3.46
CA ALA A 119 6.16 23.82 -3.58
C ALA A 119 4.79 23.96 -2.91
N ALA A 120 3.87 23.00 -3.11
CA ALA A 120 2.55 22.99 -2.44
C ALA A 120 2.63 22.88 -0.92
N SER A 121 3.71 22.29 -0.40
CA SER A 121 3.99 22.16 1.03
C SER A 121 4.66 23.41 1.63
N GLY A 122 4.88 24.47 0.83
CA GLY A 122 5.54 25.72 1.28
C GLY A 122 7.04 25.55 1.55
N HIS A 123 7.67 24.54 0.97
CA HIS A 123 9.10 24.29 1.09
C HIS A 123 9.80 24.67 -0.21
N GLU A 124 11.01 25.19 -0.08
CA GLU A 124 11.92 25.51 -1.21
C GLU A 124 13.22 24.74 -1.02
N GLY A 125 13.90 24.41 -2.11
CA GLY A 125 15.21 23.77 -2.09
C GLY A 125 15.30 22.54 -2.98
N GLU A 126 16.43 21.86 -2.85
CA GLU A 126 16.68 20.61 -3.58
C GLU A 126 15.99 19.42 -2.89
N ILE A 127 15.47 18.53 -3.73
CA ILE A 127 14.87 17.27 -3.24
C ILE A 127 15.99 16.21 -3.20
N ASN A 128 16.29 15.71 -2.00
CA ASN A 128 17.09 14.51 -1.84
C ASN A 128 16.25 13.30 -2.27
N GLU A 129 16.60 12.71 -3.40
CA GLU A 129 15.86 11.56 -3.92
C GLU A 129 15.94 10.35 -2.98
N GLY A 130 14.80 9.74 -2.72
CA GLY A 130 14.69 8.58 -1.86
C GLY A 130 13.35 7.91 -1.94
N PHE A 131 13.36 6.60 -1.78
CA PHE A 131 12.18 5.74 -1.82
C PHE A 131 12.11 4.93 -0.54
N TYR A 132 10.98 5.03 0.16
CA TYR A 132 10.79 4.47 1.49
C TYR A 132 9.47 3.71 1.58
N VAL A 133 9.50 2.61 2.30
CA VAL A 133 8.29 2.09 2.92
C VAL A 133 8.15 2.78 4.27
N VAL A 134 7.09 3.57 4.43
CA VAL A 134 6.73 4.15 5.73
C VAL A 134 5.82 3.21 6.48
N ILE A 135 5.98 3.17 7.80
CA ILE A 135 5.29 2.26 8.70
C ILE A 135 4.67 3.10 9.81
N PHE A 136 3.32 3.13 9.81
CA PHE A 136 2.55 3.88 10.77
C PHE A 136 2.10 2.99 11.93
N ASP A 137 2.44 3.40 13.14
CA ASP A 137 1.87 2.85 14.38
C ASP A 137 0.46 3.44 14.57
N VAL A 138 -0.52 2.78 13.97
CA VAL A 138 -1.88 3.32 13.84
C VAL A 138 -2.63 3.37 15.16
N ASP A 139 -2.23 2.60 16.17
CA ASP A 139 -2.84 2.67 17.51
C ASP A 139 -2.49 3.99 18.21
N ARG A 140 -1.35 4.57 17.89
CA ARG A 140 -0.91 5.87 18.40
C ARG A 140 -1.51 7.07 17.67
N ILE A 141 -2.18 6.86 16.54
CA ILE A 141 -2.87 7.93 15.79
C ILE A 141 -4.23 8.16 16.44
N THR A 142 -4.31 9.17 17.31
CA THR A 142 -5.47 9.44 18.19
C THR A 142 -6.04 10.84 18.07
N ARG A 143 -5.40 11.72 17.30
CA ARG A 143 -5.83 13.11 17.06
C ARG A 143 -5.45 13.56 15.65
N THR A 144 -6.06 14.62 15.19
CA THR A 144 -5.69 15.27 13.92
C THR A 144 -4.36 16.00 14.04
N ASP A 145 -3.71 16.21 12.89
CA ASP A 145 -2.48 16.98 12.72
C ASP A 145 -1.27 16.48 13.54
N MET A 146 -1.17 15.15 13.69
CA MET A 146 0.03 14.53 14.22
C MET A 146 1.17 14.68 13.22
N SER A 147 2.34 15.08 13.70
CA SER A 147 3.51 15.26 12.85
C SER A 147 4.16 13.92 12.49
N ALA A 148 4.36 13.65 11.21
CA ALA A 148 5.07 12.48 10.72
C ALA A 148 6.48 12.33 11.31
N GLU A 149 7.17 13.44 11.56
CA GLU A 149 8.54 13.43 12.10
C GLU A 149 8.61 13.45 13.65
N ARG A 150 7.69 14.20 14.31
CA ARG A 150 7.85 14.56 15.73
C ARG A 150 7.03 13.74 16.71
N ASP A 151 5.89 13.21 16.29
CA ASP A 151 4.97 12.53 17.21
C ASP A 151 5.29 11.02 17.36
N GLY A 152 6.31 10.53 16.65
CA GLY A 152 6.79 9.16 16.75
C GLY A 152 5.75 8.11 16.32
N VAL A 153 4.84 8.49 15.44
CA VAL A 153 3.79 7.61 14.89
C VAL A 153 4.20 6.95 13.58
N MET A 154 5.35 7.33 13.03
CA MET A 154 5.85 6.84 11.76
C MET A 154 7.34 6.53 11.84
N THR A 155 7.73 5.39 11.26
CA THR A 155 9.10 5.03 10.92
C THR A 155 9.20 4.75 9.42
N ALA A 156 10.42 4.64 8.90
CA ALA A 156 10.67 4.37 7.51
C ALA A 156 11.75 3.33 7.29
N VAL A 157 11.67 2.62 6.17
CA VAL A 157 12.68 1.69 5.66
C VAL A 157 13.04 2.09 4.24
N PHE A 158 14.32 2.33 3.99
CA PHE A 158 14.82 2.74 2.69
C PHE A 158 14.82 1.59 1.69
N ILE A 159 14.38 1.84 0.45
CA ILE A 159 14.34 0.85 -0.64
C ILE A 159 15.34 1.23 -1.73
N GLY A 160 16.57 0.77 -1.54
CA GLY A 160 17.70 1.12 -2.41
C GLY A 160 17.58 0.60 -3.85
N ASP A 161 16.88 -0.52 -4.07
CA ASP A 161 16.68 -1.08 -5.42
C ASP A 161 15.90 -0.11 -6.32
N ILE A 162 14.87 0.53 -5.79
CA ILE A 162 14.05 1.49 -6.54
C ILE A 162 14.87 2.73 -6.89
N LEU A 163 15.66 3.25 -5.94
CA LEU A 163 16.54 4.40 -6.21
C LEU A 163 17.58 4.05 -7.28
N ARG A 164 18.19 2.84 -7.21
CA ARG A 164 19.15 2.41 -8.24
C ARG A 164 18.54 2.34 -9.64
N ASP A 165 17.31 1.85 -9.75
CA ASP A 165 16.62 1.77 -11.04
C ASP A 165 16.11 3.14 -11.51
N TYR A 166 15.66 3.99 -10.59
CA TYR A 166 15.25 5.36 -10.88
C TYR A 166 16.41 6.23 -11.37
N THR A 167 17.59 6.13 -10.77
CA THR A 167 18.76 6.95 -11.15
C THR A 167 19.60 6.34 -12.28
N ALA A 168 19.29 5.12 -12.72
CA ALA A 168 20.06 4.43 -13.73
C ALA A 168 19.90 5.04 -15.12
N THR A 169 21.01 5.12 -15.87
CA THR A 169 20.99 5.29 -17.32
C THR A 169 21.17 3.93 -17.98
N VAL A 170 20.32 3.60 -18.94
CA VAL A 170 20.34 2.33 -19.67
C VAL A 170 20.42 2.57 -21.18
N ARG A 171 21.01 1.61 -21.90
CA ARG A 171 21.06 1.66 -23.35
C ARG A 171 19.99 0.73 -23.94
N THR A 172 18.99 1.34 -24.58
CA THR A 172 17.93 0.65 -25.30
C THR A 172 18.22 0.63 -26.79
N GLU A 173 17.36 -0.03 -27.58
CA GLU A 173 17.42 0.05 -29.06
C GLU A 173 17.18 1.47 -29.59
N GLN A 174 16.46 2.30 -28.83
CA GLN A 174 16.18 3.70 -29.17
C GLN A 174 17.26 4.68 -28.62
N GLY A 175 18.41 4.17 -28.13
CA GLY A 175 19.48 4.96 -27.54
C GLY A 175 19.48 4.93 -26.02
N GLU A 176 20.20 5.88 -25.40
CA GLU A 176 20.27 6.01 -23.96
C GLU A 176 18.95 6.53 -23.38
N ARG A 177 18.54 5.95 -22.25
CA ARG A 177 17.35 6.33 -21.51
C ARG A 177 17.67 6.41 -20.01
N GLN A 178 17.20 7.48 -19.37
CA GLN A 178 17.14 7.53 -17.91
C GLN A 178 16.06 6.58 -17.40
N HIS A 179 16.20 6.16 -16.15
CA HIS A 179 15.22 5.33 -15.46
C HIS A 179 15.09 3.92 -16.05
N ARG A 180 15.83 2.95 -15.46
CA ARG A 180 15.75 1.54 -15.85
C ARG A 180 14.31 1.05 -15.77
N PHE A 181 13.82 0.30 -16.75
CA PHE A 181 12.44 -0.16 -16.90
C PHE A 181 11.40 0.99 -16.95
N GLY A 182 11.82 2.21 -17.21
CA GLY A 182 10.96 3.39 -17.09
C GLY A 182 10.57 3.72 -15.65
N CYS A 183 11.31 3.25 -14.64
CA CYS A 183 11.00 3.43 -13.24
C CYS A 183 10.78 4.89 -12.87
N SER A 184 9.59 5.26 -12.42
CA SER A 184 9.26 6.58 -11.88
C SER A 184 9.18 6.57 -10.34
N GLY A 185 9.61 5.49 -9.69
CA GLY A 185 9.47 5.23 -8.27
C GLY A 185 8.57 4.04 -8.00
N PHE A 186 7.72 4.09 -6.98
CA PHE A 186 6.76 3.03 -6.68
C PHE A 186 5.53 3.56 -5.94
N ASP A 187 4.36 3.00 -6.27
CA ASP A 187 3.09 3.37 -5.60
C ASP A 187 2.44 2.16 -4.95
N GLY A 188 2.16 1.10 -5.72
CA GLY A 188 1.43 -0.06 -5.23
C GLY A 188 2.21 -0.86 -4.18
N ILE A 189 1.55 -1.18 -3.06
CA ILE A 189 2.11 -1.93 -1.95
C ILE A 189 1.06 -2.86 -1.34
N THR A 190 1.40 -4.12 -1.08
CA THR A 190 0.51 -5.03 -0.34
C THR A 190 1.26 -6.23 0.23
N PHE A 191 0.68 -6.85 1.27
CA PHE A 191 1.14 -8.12 1.79
C PHE A 191 0.45 -9.29 1.10
N GLY A 192 1.23 -10.33 0.78
CA GLY A 192 0.71 -11.57 0.21
C GLY A 192 1.75 -12.68 0.21
N PRO A 193 1.42 -13.90 -0.22
CA PRO A 193 2.35 -15.01 -0.24
C PRO A 193 3.48 -14.78 -1.25
N ARG A 194 4.53 -15.57 -1.20
CA ARG A 194 5.54 -15.59 -2.27
C ARG A 194 4.88 -16.02 -3.58
N PHE A 195 5.23 -15.38 -4.69
CA PHE A 195 4.75 -15.80 -6.01
C PHE A 195 5.08 -17.27 -6.28
N GLY A 196 4.12 -18.02 -6.81
CA GLY A 196 4.15 -19.47 -6.94
C GLY A 196 3.61 -20.23 -5.73
N ARG A 197 3.03 -19.54 -4.74
CA ARG A 197 2.41 -20.12 -3.54
C ARG A 197 1.08 -19.44 -3.24
N THR A 198 0.11 -20.21 -2.76
CA THR A 198 -1.24 -19.72 -2.42
C THR A 198 -1.44 -19.44 -0.93
N GLY A 199 -0.39 -19.56 -0.14
CA GLY A 199 -0.41 -19.34 1.33
C GLY A 199 0.98 -19.45 1.93
N GLY A 200 1.05 -19.46 3.25
CA GLY A 200 2.29 -19.46 4.03
C GLY A 200 2.68 -18.05 4.46
N HIS A 201 3.97 -17.84 4.74
CA HIS A 201 4.48 -16.55 5.16
C HIS A 201 4.18 -15.44 4.12
N ARG A 202 3.80 -14.25 4.61
CA ARG A 202 3.45 -13.10 3.77
C ARG A 202 4.68 -12.20 3.57
N TYR A 203 4.89 -11.83 2.33
CA TYR A 203 5.92 -10.90 1.89
C TYR A 203 5.27 -9.54 1.58
N LEU A 204 5.95 -8.47 1.90
CA LEU A 204 5.59 -7.15 1.39
C LEU A 204 5.99 -7.09 -0.09
N THR A 205 5.02 -6.84 -0.94
CA THR A 205 5.23 -6.68 -2.38
C THR A 205 5.06 -5.23 -2.74
N LEU A 206 6.09 -4.66 -3.36
CA LEU A 206 6.13 -3.30 -3.90
C LEU A 206 6.02 -3.37 -5.41
N SER A 207 5.37 -2.41 -6.04
CA SER A 207 5.27 -2.31 -7.49
C SER A 207 5.75 -0.96 -7.99
N TYR A 208 6.54 -0.97 -9.07
CA TYR A 208 7.08 0.26 -9.64
C TYR A 208 5.98 1.18 -10.17
N GLY A 209 6.17 2.46 -9.95
CA GLY A 209 5.67 3.50 -10.84
C GLY A 209 6.45 3.44 -12.15
N ILE A 210 5.80 3.74 -13.27
CA ILE A 210 6.42 3.65 -14.60
C ILE A 210 6.05 4.90 -15.40
N TYR A 211 7.04 5.63 -15.91
CA TYR A 211 6.78 6.73 -16.83
C TYR A 211 6.10 6.21 -18.11
N ASP A 212 5.08 6.94 -18.55
CA ASP A 212 4.25 6.60 -19.71
C ASP A 212 4.87 7.00 -21.07
N ASP A 213 6.20 7.16 -21.13
CA ASP A 213 6.93 7.47 -22.36
C ASP A 213 6.62 6.44 -23.44
N THR A 214 5.80 6.86 -24.42
CA THR A 214 5.35 6.01 -25.53
C THR A 214 6.46 5.70 -26.55
N THR A 215 7.59 6.40 -26.47
CA THR A 215 8.74 6.18 -27.36
C THR A 215 9.67 5.09 -26.88
N ARG A 216 9.47 4.56 -25.66
CA ARG A 216 10.28 3.48 -25.07
C ARG A 216 9.66 2.11 -25.36
N THR A 217 10.48 1.07 -25.33
CA THR A 217 10.04 -0.34 -25.39
C THR A 217 10.30 -1.10 -24.09
N ASP A 218 11.09 -0.54 -23.20
CA ASP A 218 11.52 -1.17 -21.93
C ASP A 218 10.65 -0.82 -20.73
N ASN A 219 9.50 -0.15 -20.95
CA ASN A 219 8.52 0.24 -19.93
C ASN A 219 7.17 -0.47 -20.10
N ASP A 220 7.14 -1.67 -20.70
CA ASP A 220 5.93 -2.44 -20.98
C ASP A 220 5.67 -3.57 -19.97
N TYR A 221 6.50 -3.65 -18.92
CA TYR A 221 6.33 -4.60 -17.82
C TYR A 221 6.02 -3.86 -16.52
N GLN A 222 5.11 -4.42 -15.73
CA GLN A 222 5.06 -4.08 -14.31
C GLN A 222 6.21 -4.78 -13.59
N VAL A 223 6.91 -4.06 -12.71
CA VAL A 223 8.02 -4.61 -11.91
C VAL A 223 7.56 -4.75 -10.47
N LEU A 224 7.67 -5.96 -9.91
CA LEU A 224 7.24 -6.29 -8.56
C LEU A 224 8.45 -6.75 -7.74
N LEU A 225 8.63 -6.16 -6.56
CA LEU A 225 9.67 -6.54 -5.60
C LEU A 225 9.03 -7.15 -4.35
N GLN A 226 9.49 -8.32 -3.94
CA GLN A 226 9.03 -8.95 -2.68
C GLN A 226 10.10 -8.88 -1.61
N TYR A 227 9.69 -8.55 -0.39
CA TYR A 227 10.54 -8.45 0.80
C TYR A 227 9.95 -9.21 1.99
N ASP A 228 10.76 -9.99 2.67
CA ASP A 228 10.46 -10.57 3.98
C ASP A 228 10.67 -9.51 5.07
N THR A 229 9.58 -9.03 5.65
CA THR A 229 9.62 -7.94 6.63
C THR A 229 9.90 -8.38 8.07
N ARG A 230 9.99 -9.67 8.37
CA ARG A 230 10.18 -10.20 9.74
C ARG A 230 11.41 -9.63 10.46
N ARG A 231 12.39 -9.18 9.71
CA ARG A 231 13.62 -8.58 10.27
C ARG A 231 13.72 -7.08 10.02
N TRP A 232 12.66 -6.42 9.57
CA TRP A 232 12.72 -5.01 9.18
C TRP A 232 12.85 -4.05 10.35
N ARG A 233 12.45 -4.44 11.57
CA ARG A 233 12.65 -3.61 12.77
C ARG A 233 14.10 -3.11 12.94
N ARG A 234 15.09 -3.85 12.45
CA ARG A 234 16.50 -3.42 12.46
C ARG A 234 16.82 -2.26 11.49
N TYR A 235 15.96 -2.03 10.51
CA TYR A 235 16.10 -0.95 9.53
C TYR A 235 15.18 0.23 9.82
N GLU A 236 14.12 0.01 10.58
CA GLU A 236 13.15 1.04 10.92
C GLU A 236 13.83 2.17 11.70
N ALA A 237 13.66 3.39 11.22
CA ALA A 237 14.12 4.60 11.90
C ALA A 237 13.13 5.75 11.65
N PRO A 238 13.04 6.73 12.55
CA PRO A 238 12.32 7.97 12.26
C PRO A 238 12.87 8.61 10.98
N LEU A 239 11.99 9.12 10.13
CA LEU A 239 12.38 9.78 8.90
C LEU A 239 12.44 11.29 9.13
N SER A 240 13.67 11.84 9.16
CA SER A 240 13.85 13.28 9.02
C SER A 240 13.95 13.63 7.54
N GLN A 241 13.04 14.46 7.04
CA GLN A 241 12.97 14.81 5.63
C GLN A 241 14.12 15.75 5.21
N SER A 242 14.78 16.42 6.16
CA SER A 242 15.99 17.21 5.92
C SER A 242 17.29 16.40 5.97
N ALA A 243 17.27 15.22 6.62
CA ALA A 243 18.42 14.34 6.81
C ALA A 243 18.02 12.87 6.68
N MET A 244 17.60 12.49 5.48
CA MET A 244 17.02 11.17 5.21
C MET A 244 18.05 10.06 5.37
N HIS A 245 17.75 9.05 6.22
CA HIS A 245 18.58 7.87 6.38
C HIS A 245 18.48 6.93 5.17
N ARG A 246 19.46 6.01 5.06
CA ARG A 246 19.51 4.97 4.02
C ARG A 246 19.43 3.55 4.63
N ASN A 247 18.79 3.41 5.80
CA ASN A 247 18.61 2.12 6.45
C ASN A 247 17.57 1.29 5.72
N GLY A 248 17.95 0.16 5.17
CA GLY A 248 17.06 -0.73 4.43
C GLY A 248 17.72 -2.04 4.03
N PRO A 249 16.95 -3.00 3.48
CA PRO A 249 17.50 -4.22 2.92
C PRO A 249 18.36 -3.91 1.69
N GLU A 250 19.42 -4.67 1.50
CA GLU A 250 20.33 -4.51 0.37
C GLU A 250 19.66 -4.90 -0.96
N HIS A 251 18.85 -5.98 -0.92
CA HIS A 251 18.13 -6.51 -2.09
C HIS A 251 16.76 -7.05 -1.70
N PRO A 252 15.80 -7.13 -2.66
CA PRO A 252 14.55 -7.85 -2.46
C PRO A 252 14.78 -9.36 -2.41
N ASP A 253 13.89 -10.08 -1.74
CA ASP A 253 13.85 -11.56 -1.75
C ASP A 253 13.40 -12.12 -3.11
N GLY A 254 12.81 -11.26 -3.95
CA GLY A 254 12.46 -11.58 -5.32
C GLY A 254 12.09 -10.35 -6.13
N ARG A 255 12.50 -10.37 -7.42
CA ARG A 255 12.09 -9.41 -8.44
C ARG A 255 11.35 -10.16 -9.53
N TYR A 256 10.20 -9.62 -9.94
CA TYR A 256 9.31 -10.25 -10.91
C TYR A 256 8.80 -9.24 -11.93
N PHE A 257 8.50 -9.71 -13.12
CA PHE A 257 8.02 -8.90 -14.24
C PHE A 257 6.71 -9.46 -14.76
N VAL A 258 5.74 -8.58 -15.00
CA VAL A 258 4.45 -8.92 -15.62
C VAL A 258 4.28 -8.09 -16.87
N PHE A 259 4.13 -8.75 -18.03
CA PHE A 259 3.92 -8.05 -19.29
C PHE A 259 2.47 -7.59 -19.40
N THR A 260 2.24 -6.28 -19.33
CA THR A 260 0.91 -5.65 -19.39
C THR A 260 0.76 -4.73 -20.58
N GLY A 261 1.82 -4.52 -21.33
CA GLY A 261 1.96 -3.35 -22.17
C GLY A 261 2.21 -2.10 -21.33
N ASN A 262 2.30 -0.97 -21.98
CA ASN A 262 2.54 0.32 -21.32
C ASN A 262 1.33 0.72 -20.44
N THR A 263 1.62 1.29 -19.28
CA THR A 263 0.64 1.90 -18.39
C THR A 263 1.13 3.28 -17.95
N ALA A 264 0.23 4.23 -17.73
CA ALA A 264 0.60 5.49 -17.12
C ALA A 264 0.86 5.28 -15.63
N TYR A 265 2.02 5.71 -15.16
CA TYR A 265 2.47 5.65 -13.76
C TYR A 265 2.56 4.25 -13.13
N GLY A 266 2.48 3.16 -13.89
CA GLY A 266 2.61 1.79 -13.38
C GLY A 266 1.47 1.35 -12.47
N VAL A 267 1.77 0.41 -11.54
CA VAL A 267 0.77 -0.09 -10.59
C VAL A 267 0.54 0.92 -9.48
N GLN A 268 -0.59 1.57 -9.49
CA GLN A 268 -0.99 2.56 -8.50
C GLN A 268 -1.47 1.90 -7.20
N ASN A 269 -2.30 0.87 -7.32
CA ASN A 269 -2.71 0.06 -6.18
C ASN A 269 -2.49 -1.42 -6.49
N LEU A 270 -1.80 -2.08 -5.59
CA LEU A 270 -1.59 -3.53 -5.59
C LEU A 270 -2.41 -4.13 -4.45
N CYS A 271 -3.15 -5.20 -4.73
CA CYS A 271 -3.99 -5.86 -3.76
C CYS A 271 -3.88 -7.38 -3.91
N TYR A 272 -3.72 -8.09 -2.80
CA TYR A 272 -3.81 -9.55 -2.76
C TYR A 272 -5.10 -9.95 -2.07
N ASP A 273 -5.88 -10.83 -2.69
CA ASP A 273 -7.09 -11.38 -2.11
C ASP A 273 -6.93 -12.88 -1.80
N ASP A 274 -7.10 -13.22 -0.52
CA ASP A 274 -6.98 -14.59 -0.05
C ASP A 274 -8.13 -15.50 -0.52
N ALA A 275 -9.29 -14.97 -0.85
CA ALA A 275 -10.42 -15.77 -1.30
C ALA A 275 -10.21 -16.24 -2.76
N THR A 276 -9.80 -15.34 -3.65
CA THR A 276 -9.54 -15.66 -5.05
C THR A 276 -8.12 -16.20 -5.29
N LYS A 277 -7.20 -16.05 -4.31
CA LYS A 277 -5.76 -16.35 -4.44
C LYS A 277 -5.11 -15.60 -5.60
N ARG A 278 -5.47 -14.31 -5.76
CA ARG A 278 -4.99 -13.45 -6.85
C ARG A 278 -4.40 -12.16 -6.35
N TRP A 279 -3.43 -11.69 -7.10
CA TRP A 279 -2.87 -10.36 -7.03
C TRP A 279 -3.57 -9.50 -8.07
N TYR A 280 -4.15 -8.37 -7.67
CA TYR A 280 -4.78 -7.40 -8.54
C TYR A 280 -3.91 -6.16 -8.64
N MET A 281 -3.68 -5.70 -9.86
CA MET A 281 -2.87 -4.53 -10.18
C MET A 281 -3.77 -3.49 -10.83
N ALA A 282 -4.10 -2.43 -10.12
CA ALA A 282 -4.86 -1.30 -10.66
C ALA A 282 -3.88 -0.21 -11.15
N VAL A 283 -4.07 0.21 -12.39
CA VAL A 283 -3.19 1.15 -13.10
C VAL A 283 -4.02 2.26 -13.73
N TYR A 284 -3.36 3.35 -14.12
CA TYR A 284 -3.98 4.31 -15.04
C TYR A 284 -3.88 3.81 -16.49
N TYR A 285 -4.78 4.31 -17.33
CA TYR A 285 -4.86 3.98 -18.74
C TYR A 285 -3.56 4.30 -19.46
N GLY A 286 -3.01 3.32 -20.19
CA GLY A 286 -1.83 3.50 -21.03
C GLY A 286 -2.15 4.22 -22.34
N GLN A 287 -1.10 4.64 -23.08
CA GLN A 287 -1.25 5.44 -24.29
C GLN A 287 -0.68 4.78 -25.55
N LYS A 288 -0.05 3.61 -25.46
CA LYS A 288 0.51 2.92 -26.62
C LYS A 288 -0.59 2.21 -27.41
N PRO A 289 -0.83 2.59 -28.69
CA PRO A 289 -1.97 2.12 -29.47
C PRO A 289 -1.90 0.63 -29.84
N GLN A 290 -0.72 -0.01 -29.75
CA GLN A 290 -0.55 -1.43 -30.04
C GLN A 290 -1.03 -2.34 -28.89
N TYR A 291 -1.39 -1.79 -27.74
CA TYR A 291 -1.84 -2.54 -26.56
C TYR A 291 -3.30 -2.25 -26.23
N PRO A 292 -4.00 -3.17 -25.54
CA PRO A 292 -5.40 -2.95 -25.14
C PRO A 292 -5.55 -1.84 -24.08
N ASN A 293 -4.46 -1.48 -23.39
CA ASN A 293 -4.43 -0.44 -22.35
C ASN A 293 -5.46 -0.69 -21.24
N TYR A 294 -5.58 -1.92 -20.76
CA TYR A 294 -6.41 -2.25 -19.62
C TYR A 294 -5.97 -1.48 -18.37
N THR A 295 -6.91 -1.27 -17.45
CA THR A 295 -6.69 -0.51 -16.21
C THR A 295 -6.69 -1.40 -14.96
N LEU A 296 -7.00 -2.69 -15.13
CA LEU A 296 -6.92 -3.70 -14.08
C LEU A 296 -6.34 -4.99 -14.65
N PHE A 297 -5.37 -5.55 -13.95
CA PHE A 297 -4.75 -6.84 -14.29
C PHE A 297 -4.76 -7.77 -13.09
N ALA A 298 -4.61 -9.06 -13.33
CA ALA A 298 -4.46 -10.05 -12.26
C ALA A 298 -3.34 -11.06 -12.55
N VAL A 299 -2.73 -11.55 -11.46
CA VAL A 299 -1.77 -12.66 -11.45
C VAL A 299 -2.24 -13.68 -10.42
N ASP A 300 -2.33 -14.95 -10.81
CA ASP A 300 -2.68 -16.03 -9.87
C ASP A 300 -1.50 -16.31 -8.93
N ALA A 301 -1.75 -16.40 -7.63
CA ALA A 301 -0.71 -16.63 -6.63
C ALA A 301 0.05 -17.95 -6.85
N ALA A 302 -0.62 -18.98 -7.40
CA ALA A 302 -0.02 -20.26 -7.74
C ALA A 302 0.92 -20.21 -8.96
N SER A 303 0.83 -19.14 -9.77
CA SER A 303 1.66 -19.00 -10.98
C SER A 303 3.13 -18.91 -10.63
N ARG A 304 3.90 -19.90 -11.09
CA ARG A 304 5.34 -19.91 -10.88
C ARG A 304 6.03 -18.98 -11.88
N PRO A 305 6.96 -18.13 -11.39
CA PRO A 305 7.74 -17.30 -12.29
C PRO A 305 8.61 -18.16 -13.21
N VAL A 306 8.71 -17.75 -14.46
CA VAL A 306 9.53 -18.42 -15.48
C VAL A 306 10.69 -17.51 -15.85
N LYS A 307 11.92 -18.04 -15.84
CA LYS A 307 13.09 -17.29 -16.34
C LYS A 307 12.95 -17.06 -17.85
N SER A 308 12.85 -15.81 -18.26
CA SER A 308 12.70 -15.41 -19.66
C SER A 308 13.45 -14.11 -19.97
N ALA A 309 13.86 -13.91 -21.21
CA ALA A 309 14.27 -12.60 -21.69
C ALA A 309 13.05 -11.66 -21.72
N LEU A 310 13.25 -10.39 -21.36
CA LEU A 310 12.21 -9.38 -21.42
C LEU A 310 12.15 -8.76 -22.81
N ARG A 311 10.95 -8.60 -23.36
CA ARG A 311 10.73 -7.95 -24.65
C ARG A 311 11.11 -6.47 -24.55
N GLY A 312 11.89 -5.95 -25.47
CA GLY A 312 12.27 -4.54 -25.50
C GLY A 312 13.25 -4.09 -24.41
N VAL A 313 13.83 -5.03 -23.65
CA VAL A 313 14.75 -4.74 -22.52
C VAL A 313 16.09 -5.45 -22.74
N PRO A 314 16.95 -4.94 -23.63
CA PRO A 314 18.18 -5.64 -24.05
C PRO A 314 19.31 -5.61 -23.01
N TYR A 315 19.23 -4.76 -22.00
CA TYR A 315 20.29 -4.51 -21.02
C TYR A 315 20.22 -5.39 -19.77
N VAL A 316 19.27 -6.33 -19.69
CA VAL A 316 19.19 -7.34 -18.64
C VAL A 316 19.22 -8.75 -19.25
N GLY A 317 19.60 -9.73 -18.45
CA GLY A 317 19.56 -11.13 -18.84
C GLY A 317 18.14 -11.72 -18.76
N ARG A 318 18.07 -13.01 -18.37
CA ARG A 318 16.78 -13.66 -18.14
C ARG A 318 16.26 -13.33 -16.74
N GLU A 319 15.03 -12.81 -16.67
CA GLU A 319 14.36 -12.39 -15.46
C GLU A 319 13.19 -13.30 -15.10
N ASN A 320 12.66 -13.19 -13.87
CA ASN A 320 11.48 -13.93 -13.44
C ASN A 320 10.22 -13.26 -14.00
N VAL A 321 9.60 -13.86 -15.00
CA VAL A 321 8.36 -13.36 -15.61
C VAL A 321 7.19 -14.16 -15.04
N LEU A 322 6.16 -13.45 -14.61
CA LEU A 322 4.88 -14.00 -14.16
C LEU A 322 3.85 -13.86 -15.29
N PRO A 323 3.09 -14.91 -15.61
CA PRO A 323 1.98 -14.79 -16.53
C PRO A 323 0.84 -14.00 -15.89
N LEU A 324 0.09 -13.28 -16.70
CA LEU A 324 -1.24 -12.78 -16.30
C LEU A 324 -2.16 -13.97 -16.04
N SER A 325 -3.13 -13.78 -15.13
CA SER A 325 -4.20 -14.75 -14.90
C SER A 325 -4.98 -15.00 -16.21
N ASP A 326 -5.55 -16.19 -16.36
CA ASP A 326 -6.40 -16.55 -17.49
C ASP A 326 -7.80 -15.87 -17.43
N THR A 327 -8.06 -15.07 -16.39
CA THR A 327 -9.27 -14.27 -16.23
C THR A 327 -9.17 -12.93 -16.96
N GLY A 328 -10.32 -12.29 -17.18
CA GLY A 328 -10.38 -11.02 -17.92
C GLY A 328 -10.51 -11.20 -19.42
N VAL A 329 -10.64 -10.08 -20.11
CA VAL A 329 -10.73 -10.02 -21.57
C VAL A 329 -9.34 -10.22 -22.16
N GLU A 330 -9.23 -11.14 -23.12
CA GLU A 330 -7.99 -11.36 -23.87
C GLU A 330 -7.93 -10.47 -25.10
N ASP A 331 -6.87 -9.69 -25.21
CA ASP A 331 -6.49 -9.10 -26.47
C ASP A 331 -5.72 -10.12 -27.31
N LYS A 332 -6.35 -10.67 -28.35
CA LYS A 332 -5.77 -11.74 -29.17
C LYS A 332 -4.52 -11.34 -29.94
N ALA A 333 -4.33 -10.04 -30.19
CA ALA A 333 -3.18 -9.55 -30.94
C ALA A 333 -1.90 -9.59 -30.08
N THR A 334 -2.02 -9.30 -28.80
CA THR A 334 -0.88 -9.19 -27.87
C THR A 334 -0.80 -10.34 -26.86
N GLY A 335 -1.90 -11.06 -26.63
CA GLY A 335 -2.06 -12.07 -25.58
C GLY A 335 -2.21 -11.46 -24.18
N ILE A 336 -2.36 -10.14 -24.08
CA ILE A 336 -2.56 -9.44 -22.79
C ILE A 336 -4.01 -9.68 -22.32
N ARG A 337 -4.15 -10.00 -21.01
CA ARG A 337 -5.45 -10.18 -20.35
C ARG A 337 -5.64 -9.15 -19.26
N GLY A 338 -6.84 -8.60 -19.15
CA GLY A 338 -7.18 -7.60 -18.13
C GLY A 338 -8.59 -7.07 -18.33
N TRP A 339 -8.86 -5.94 -17.68
CA TRP A 339 -10.15 -5.27 -17.73
C TRP A 339 -10.00 -3.77 -17.88
N HIS A 340 -10.95 -3.16 -18.60
CA HIS A 340 -11.19 -1.72 -18.50
C HIS A 340 -12.09 -1.48 -17.29
N PHE A 341 -11.48 -1.26 -16.14
CA PHE A 341 -12.17 -0.96 -14.90
C PHE A 341 -11.82 0.47 -14.47
N PRO A 342 -12.80 1.38 -14.38
CA PRO A 342 -12.52 2.82 -14.23
C PRO A 342 -12.05 3.24 -12.83
N TYR A 343 -12.03 2.29 -11.89
CA TYR A 343 -11.68 2.53 -10.49
C TYR A 343 -10.51 1.65 -10.05
N GLY A 344 -10.07 1.85 -8.81
CA GLY A 344 -9.01 1.03 -8.20
C GLY A 344 -7.64 1.70 -8.20
N SER A 345 -7.32 2.55 -9.17
CA SER A 345 -6.03 3.28 -9.20
C SER A 345 -5.84 4.28 -8.06
N THR A 346 -6.91 4.67 -7.38
CA THR A 346 -6.88 5.56 -6.21
C THR A 346 -7.24 4.87 -4.90
N GLY A 347 -7.34 3.54 -4.91
CA GLY A 347 -7.61 2.70 -3.74
C GLY A 347 -8.35 1.43 -4.10
N LEU A 348 -7.71 0.30 -3.84
CA LEU A 348 -8.24 -1.06 -4.03
C LEU A 348 -7.79 -1.91 -2.84
N CYS A 349 -8.71 -2.34 -1.99
CA CYS A 349 -8.43 -3.12 -0.80
C CYS A 349 -9.34 -4.33 -0.70
N ALA A 350 -8.78 -5.54 -0.71
CA ALA A 350 -9.51 -6.77 -0.38
C ALA A 350 -9.80 -6.80 1.13
N ILE A 351 -11.03 -7.14 1.49
CA ILE A 351 -11.52 -7.18 2.87
C ILE A 351 -12.06 -8.55 3.27
N GLY A 352 -11.75 -9.58 2.47
CA GLY A 352 -12.15 -10.98 2.67
C GLY A 352 -13.41 -11.38 1.91
N ASP A 353 -13.65 -12.69 1.80
CA ASP A 353 -14.84 -13.30 1.18
C ASP A 353 -15.22 -12.76 -0.20
N VAL A 354 -14.20 -12.46 -1.03
CA VAL A 354 -14.31 -11.84 -2.37
C VAL A 354 -14.90 -10.43 -2.38
N TYR A 355 -14.93 -9.74 -1.22
CA TYR A 355 -15.34 -8.34 -1.12
C TYR A 355 -14.15 -7.40 -1.13
N PHE A 356 -14.39 -6.21 -1.69
CA PHE A 356 -13.38 -5.17 -1.86
C PHE A 356 -13.97 -3.81 -1.52
N TYR A 357 -13.18 -2.98 -0.86
CA TYR A 357 -13.40 -1.54 -0.89
C TYR A 357 -12.64 -0.91 -2.04
N ILE A 358 -13.35 -0.09 -2.81
CA ILE A 358 -12.81 0.60 -3.99
C ILE A 358 -13.08 2.09 -3.86
N SER A 359 -12.02 2.88 -4.01
CA SER A 359 -12.05 4.34 -3.91
C SER A 359 -12.63 4.96 -5.18
N HIS A 360 -13.57 5.88 -4.99
CA HIS A 360 -14.11 6.78 -6.01
C HIS A 360 -13.72 8.20 -5.63
N HIS A 361 -12.62 8.67 -6.17
CA HIS A 361 -12.12 10.01 -5.93
C HIS A 361 -13.11 11.09 -6.38
N TYR A 362 -13.23 12.18 -5.63
CA TYR A 362 -13.96 13.39 -6.02
C TYR A 362 -13.25 14.65 -5.50
N VAL A 363 -13.58 15.77 -6.13
CA VAL A 363 -13.11 17.10 -5.72
C VAL A 363 -14.33 17.97 -5.37
N GLU A 364 -14.31 18.58 -4.21
CA GLU A 364 -15.32 19.52 -3.76
C GLU A 364 -14.65 20.76 -3.18
N ASN A 365 -15.02 21.94 -3.67
CA ASN A 365 -14.46 23.22 -3.23
C ASN A 365 -12.91 23.24 -3.20
N LYS A 366 -12.28 22.68 -4.23
CA LYS A 366 -10.81 22.50 -4.37
C LYS A 366 -10.18 21.60 -3.29
N ARG A 367 -10.97 20.84 -2.56
CA ARG A 367 -10.51 19.84 -1.60
C ARG A 367 -10.71 18.45 -2.17
N GLN A 368 -9.84 17.54 -1.80
CA GLN A 368 -9.84 16.16 -2.30
C GLN A 368 -10.60 15.24 -1.34
N GLY A 369 -11.44 14.38 -1.86
CA GLY A 369 -12.20 13.41 -1.09
C GLY A 369 -12.37 12.09 -1.85
N SER A 370 -12.91 11.09 -1.17
CA SER A 370 -13.25 9.81 -1.79
C SER A 370 -14.51 9.20 -1.19
N ARG A 371 -15.32 8.62 -2.05
CA ARG A 371 -16.40 7.72 -1.67
C ARG A 371 -15.91 6.29 -1.83
N ILE A 372 -15.67 5.62 -0.73
CA ILE A 372 -15.23 4.24 -0.70
C ILE A 372 -16.47 3.36 -0.80
N ARG A 373 -16.56 2.55 -1.86
CA ARG A 373 -17.72 1.70 -2.13
C ARG A 373 -17.38 0.24 -1.96
N LEU A 374 -18.33 -0.51 -1.42
CA LEU A 374 -18.23 -1.95 -1.27
C LEU A 374 -18.55 -2.62 -2.61
N TYR A 375 -17.66 -3.48 -3.04
CA TYR A 375 -17.77 -4.29 -4.25
C TYR A 375 -17.59 -5.77 -3.93
N ARG A 376 -18.14 -6.61 -4.77
CA ARG A 376 -17.91 -8.05 -4.77
C ARG A 376 -17.23 -8.45 -6.09
N TRP A 377 -16.20 -9.27 -6.01
CA TRP A 377 -15.60 -9.90 -7.18
C TRP A 377 -16.61 -10.86 -7.83
N THR A 378 -16.76 -10.79 -9.14
CA THR A 378 -17.76 -11.58 -9.87
C THR A 378 -17.18 -12.81 -10.55
N GLY A 379 -15.88 -12.82 -10.84
CA GLY A 379 -15.25 -13.79 -11.73
C GLY A 379 -15.56 -13.61 -13.22
N SER A 380 -16.34 -12.59 -13.58
CA SER A 380 -16.69 -12.31 -14.97
C SER A 380 -15.49 -11.84 -15.78
N ALA A 381 -15.41 -12.27 -17.03
CA ALA A 381 -14.39 -11.78 -17.96
C ALA A 381 -14.59 -10.30 -18.33
N GLU A 382 -15.81 -9.78 -18.31
CA GLU A 382 -16.11 -8.41 -18.72
C GLU A 382 -16.29 -7.46 -17.54
N HIS A 383 -16.89 -7.96 -16.45
CA HIS A 383 -17.28 -7.15 -15.28
C HIS A 383 -16.62 -7.70 -14.02
N PRO A 384 -15.35 -7.32 -13.71
CA PRO A 384 -14.59 -7.93 -12.61
C PRO A 384 -15.23 -7.70 -11.24
N PHE A 385 -15.88 -6.57 -11.05
CA PHE A 385 -16.50 -6.17 -9.79
C PHE A 385 -17.93 -5.69 -9.97
N GLU A 386 -18.80 -6.10 -9.06
CA GLU A 386 -20.16 -5.62 -8.91
C GLU A 386 -20.30 -4.80 -7.63
N GLN A 387 -20.81 -3.58 -7.73
CA GLN A 387 -21.06 -2.76 -6.55
C GLN A 387 -22.20 -3.35 -5.71
N VAL A 388 -21.96 -3.55 -4.42
CA VAL A 388 -22.98 -3.97 -3.45
C VAL A 388 -23.91 -2.80 -3.19
N ARG A 389 -25.21 -2.98 -3.49
CA ARG A 389 -26.25 -1.95 -3.34
C ARG A 389 -26.98 -2.07 -2.02
#